data_0bf4f33741f2eb8a4c281dd6ddc4b25b
#
_entry.id   0bf4f33741f2eb8a4c281dd6ddc4b25b
#
_cell.length_a   1.000
_cell.length_b   1.000
_cell.length_c   1.000
_cell.angle_alpha   90.00
_cell.angle_beta   90.00
_cell.angle_gamma   90.00
#
_symmetry.space_group_name_H-M   'P 1'
#
loop_
_entity.id
_entity.type
_entity.pdbx_description
1 polymer ?
#
loop_
_entity_poly.entity_id
_entity_poly.type
_entity_poly.pdbx_seq_one_letter_code
_entity_poly.pdbx_strand_id
1 'polypeptide(L)'
;GVTLAVETQGSRWQEWLKDIDQVTLSPKPPSSKMEVNMETLDFIVSQLDPDKVTFKVPVFDDADLAFAKMIQERYQPDVMFLSAGNPEPKAEGNIVQHQLGRLKELWETVAADDSWGNVRVLPQLHTLLYDNERGV
;
A
#
# COMPACT_ATOMS: atom_id res chain seq x y z
N GLY A 1 19.80 -12.19 16.52
CA GLY A 1 19.84 -12.21 15.09
C GLY A 1 19.29 -10.93 14.45
N VAL A 2 19.48 -10.79 13.18
CA VAL A 2 19.00 -9.64 12.43
C VAL A 2 17.67 -10.00 11.74
N THR A 3 16.65 -9.16 11.92
CA THR A 3 15.39 -9.29 11.20
C THR A 3 15.51 -8.67 9.83
N LEU A 4 15.21 -9.45 8.80
CA LEU A 4 15.26 -8.99 7.41
C LEU A 4 13.84 -8.61 6.95
N ALA A 5 13.71 -7.42 6.38
CA ALA A 5 12.45 -6.94 5.83
C ALA A 5 12.64 -6.40 4.42
N VAL A 6 11.67 -6.64 3.54
CA VAL A 6 11.71 -6.15 2.17
C VAL A 6 10.32 -5.70 1.74
N GLU A 7 10.28 -4.69 0.87
CA GLU A 7 9.05 -4.26 0.20
C GLU A 7 9.20 -4.51 -1.30
N THR A 8 8.19 -5.12 -1.91
CA THR A 8 8.18 -5.43 -3.34
C THR A 8 6.79 -5.23 -3.93
N GLN A 9 6.72 -4.92 -5.22
CA GLN A 9 5.45 -4.78 -5.94
C GLN A 9 4.70 -6.11 -6.08
N GLY A 10 5.36 -7.25 -5.87
CA GLY A 10 4.73 -8.54 -6.13
C GLY A 10 4.57 -8.85 -7.61
N SER A 11 5.42 -8.26 -8.46
CA SER A 11 5.38 -8.46 -9.90
C SER A 11 6.25 -9.61 -10.38
N ARG A 12 7.12 -10.12 -9.52
CA ARG A 12 8.07 -11.19 -9.85
C ARG A 12 8.37 -12.03 -8.61
N TRP A 13 8.35 -13.35 -8.79
CA TRP A 13 8.76 -14.27 -7.74
C TRP A 13 10.28 -14.32 -7.65
N GLN A 14 10.79 -14.31 -6.41
CA GLN A 14 12.20 -14.51 -6.10
C GLN A 14 12.29 -15.53 -4.96
N GLU A 15 13.07 -16.60 -5.17
CA GLU A 15 13.19 -17.66 -4.15
C GLU A 15 13.71 -17.15 -2.81
N TRP A 16 14.57 -16.13 -2.81
CA TRP A 16 15.12 -15.58 -1.58
C TRP A 16 14.06 -14.90 -0.69
N LEU A 17 12.86 -14.62 -1.22
CA LEU A 17 11.77 -14.06 -0.41
C LEU A 17 11.37 -15.00 0.73
N LYS A 18 11.55 -16.30 0.56
CA LYS A 18 11.26 -17.27 1.61
C LYS A 18 12.18 -17.11 2.83
N ASP A 19 13.34 -16.54 2.64
CA ASP A 19 14.33 -16.33 3.70
C ASP A 19 14.18 -14.98 4.40
N ILE A 20 13.25 -14.16 3.94
CA ILE A 20 12.98 -12.84 4.52
C ILE A 20 11.97 -12.99 5.67
N ASP A 21 12.21 -12.29 6.77
CA ASP A 21 11.34 -12.36 7.95
C ASP A 21 10.03 -11.59 7.78
N GLN A 22 10.09 -10.45 7.06
CA GLN A 22 8.92 -9.59 6.80
C GLN A 22 8.90 -9.18 5.34
N VAL A 23 7.82 -9.52 4.63
CA VAL A 23 7.64 -9.14 3.23
C VAL A 23 6.42 -8.23 3.12
N THR A 24 6.64 -7.02 2.64
CA THR A 24 5.55 -6.09 2.33
C THR A 24 5.28 -6.16 0.82
N LEU A 25 4.07 -6.58 0.46
CA LEU A 25 3.63 -6.61 -0.93
C LEU A 25 2.88 -5.32 -1.22
N SER A 26 3.39 -4.56 -2.18
CA SER A 26 2.83 -3.28 -2.57
C SER A 26 2.44 -3.30 -4.04
N PRO A 27 1.34 -3.99 -4.40
CA PRO A 27 0.90 -4.03 -5.79
C PRO A 27 0.49 -2.62 -6.24
N LYS A 28 0.78 -2.32 -7.50
CA LYS A 28 0.52 -0.98 -8.04
C LYS A 28 -0.97 -0.80 -8.32
N PRO A 29 -1.60 0.25 -7.77
CA PRO A 29 -3.02 0.52 -8.01
C PRO A 29 -3.25 1.08 -9.42
N PRO A 30 -4.52 1.16 -9.88
CA PRO A 30 -4.85 1.64 -11.23
C PRO A 30 -4.26 3.00 -11.58
N SER A 31 -4.18 3.93 -10.63
CA SER A 31 -3.63 5.27 -10.86
C SER A 31 -2.17 5.27 -11.30
N SER A 32 -1.44 4.19 -11.01
CA SER A 32 -0.04 4.06 -11.43
C SER A 32 0.09 3.79 -12.93
N LYS A 33 -1.01 3.43 -13.60
CA LYS A 33 -1.07 3.01 -15.00
C LYS A 33 -0.25 1.75 -15.29
N MET A 34 0.10 1.00 -14.26
CA MET A 34 0.76 -0.30 -14.37
C MET A 34 -0.24 -1.41 -14.14
N GLU A 35 -0.17 -2.45 -14.93
CA GLU A 35 -1.02 -3.62 -14.76
C GLU A 35 -0.43 -4.56 -13.71
N VAL A 36 -1.29 -5.07 -12.83
CA VAL A 36 -0.91 -6.09 -11.87
C VAL A 36 -1.25 -7.47 -12.44
N ASN A 37 -0.26 -8.34 -12.49
CA ASN A 37 -0.50 -9.73 -12.85
C ASN A 37 -0.97 -10.47 -11.59
N MET A 38 -2.27 -10.68 -11.49
CA MET A 38 -2.87 -11.31 -10.32
C MET A 38 -2.44 -12.77 -10.15
N GLU A 39 -2.16 -13.48 -11.24
CA GLU A 39 -1.66 -14.85 -11.16
C GLU A 39 -0.29 -14.91 -10.49
N THR A 40 0.60 -13.98 -10.86
CA THR A 40 1.92 -13.86 -10.23
C THR A 40 1.80 -13.50 -8.76
N LEU A 41 0.93 -12.55 -8.43
CA LEU A 41 0.72 -12.15 -7.05
C LEU A 41 0.14 -13.29 -6.22
N ASP A 42 -0.83 -14.02 -6.76
CA ASP A 42 -1.39 -15.21 -6.11
C ASP A 42 -0.31 -16.24 -5.83
N PHE A 43 0.56 -16.49 -6.80
CA PHE A 43 1.66 -17.42 -6.64
C PHE A 43 2.60 -17.02 -5.51
N ILE A 44 3.00 -15.74 -5.50
CA ILE A 44 3.89 -15.20 -4.45
C ILE A 44 3.27 -15.37 -3.07
N VAL A 45 2.01 -14.99 -2.92
CA VAL A 45 1.30 -15.13 -1.64
C VAL A 45 1.23 -16.59 -1.21
N SER A 46 1.02 -17.52 -2.16
CA SER A 46 0.94 -18.95 -1.87
C SER A 46 2.26 -19.54 -1.38
N GLN A 47 3.39 -18.93 -1.75
CA GLN A 47 4.73 -19.41 -1.39
C GLN A 47 5.24 -18.86 -0.07
N LEU A 48 4.60 -17.82 0.47
CA LEU A 48 5.04 -17.16 1.68
C LEU A 48 4.14 -17.52 2.87
N ASP A 49 4.75 -17.54 4.06
CA ASP A 49 4.00 -17.71 5.29
C ASP A 49 3.12 -16.47 5.52
N PRO A 50 1.80 -16.64 5.71
CA PRO A 50 0.89 -15.51 5.94
C PRO A 50 1.33 -14.57 7.07
N ASP A 51 1.97 -15.10 8.09
CA ASP A 51 2.45 -14.30 9.23
C ASP A 51 3.57 -13.33 8.84
N LYS A 52 4.23 -13.58 7.71
CA LYS A 52 5.32 -12.74 7.21
C LYS A 52 4.86 -11.66 6.25
N VAL A 53 3.63 -11.77 5.73
CA VAL A 53 3.15 -10.94 4.62
C VAL A 53 2.32 -9.77 5.13
N THR A 54 2.69 -8.58 4.70
CA THR A 54 1.91 -7.37 4.91
C THR A 54 1.60 -6.78 3.52
N PHE A 55 0.40 -6.26 3.34
CA PHE A 55 0.04 -5.54 2.13
C PHE A 55 0.03 -4.05 2.38
N LYS A 56 0.45 -3.29 1.37
CA LYS A 56 0.42 -1.83 1.40
C LYS A 56 -0.01 -1.33 0.03
N VAL A 57 -1.04 -0.50 -0.01
CA VAL A 57 -1.56 0.05 -1.27
C VAL A 57 -1.67 1.56 -1.15
N PRO A 58 -0.98 2.33 -2.00
CA PRO A 58 -1.19 3.77 -2.06
C PRO A 58 -2.53 4.06 -2.74
N VAL A 59 -3.29 4.99 -2.20
CA VAL A 59 -4.62 5.36 -2.70
C VAL A 59 -4.60 6.82 -3.11
N PHE A 60 -4.75 7.08 -4.41
CA PHE A 60 -4.78 8.42 -4.99
C PHE A 60 -6.21 8.83 -5.35
N ASP A 61 -7.08 7.85 -5.66
CA ASP A 61 -8.45 8.09 -6.09
C ASP A 61 -9.36 6.92 -5.69
N ASP A 62 -10.64 7.02 -6.04
CA ASP A 62 -11.63 6.00 -5.70
C ASP A 62 -11.36 4.65 -6.36
N ALA A 63 -10.79 4.66 -7.56
CA ALA A 63 -10.43 3.42 -8.26
C ALA A 63 -9.32 2.67 -7.49
N ASP A 64 -8.37 3.40 -6.95
CA ASP A 64 -7.32 2.81 -6.11
C ASP A 64 -7.90 2.22 -4.82
N LEU A 65 -8.88 2.90 -4.23
CA LEU A 65 -9.54 2.39 -3.03
C LEU A 65 -10.29 1.09 -3.32
N ALA A 66 -11.00 1.03 -4.46
CA ALA A 66 -11.66 -0.19 -4.89
C ALA A 66 -10.66 -1.33 -5.14
N PHE A 67 -9.52 -1.02 -5.73
CA PHE A 67 -8.44 -1.98 -5.93
C PHE A 67 -7.92 -2.50 -4.59
N ALA A 68 -7.68 -1.61 -3.63
CA ALA A 68 -7.22 -2.00 -2.29
C ALA A 68 -8.24 -2.89 -1.59
N LYS A 69 -9.53 -2.60 -1.76
CA LYS A 69 -10.59 -3.43 -1.20
C LYS A 69 -10.58 -4.82 -1.81
N MET A 70 -10.38 -4.92 -3.11
CA MET A 70 -10.28 -6.21 -3.81
C MET A 70 -9.10 -7.03 -3.25
N ILE A 71 -7.95 -6.40 -3.04
CA ILE A 71 -6.78 -7.05 -2.45
C ILE A 71 -7.09 -7.55 -1.05
N GLN A 72 -7.73 -6.72 -0.23
CA GLN A 72 -8.11 -7.10 1.14
C GLN A 72 -9.05 -8.30 1.17
N GLU A 73 -10.06 -8.32 0.31
CA GLU A 73 -11.03 -9.42 0.23
C GLU A 73 -10.42 -10.69 -0.32
N ARG A 74 -9.52 -10.56 -1.31
CA ARG A 74 -8.88 -11.71 -1.97
C ARG A 74 -7.91 -12.46 -1.06
N TYR A 75 -7.10 -11.73 -0.30
CA TYR A 75 -6.02 -12.33 0.50
C TYR A 75 -6.29 -12.33 1.99
N GLN A 76 -7.20 -11.50 2.48
CA GLN A 76 -7.54 -11.38 3.89
C GLN A 76 -6.30 -11.32 4.80
N PRO A 77 -5.37 -10.38 4.53
CA PRO A 77 -4.13 -10.32 5.29
C PRO A 77 -4.39 -9.94 6.75
N ASP A 78 -3.53 -10.41 7.65
CA ASP A 78 -3.61 -10.02 9.06
C ASP A 78 -3.33 -8.53 9.26
N VAL A 79 -2.43 -7.98 8.43
CA VAL A 79 -2.08 -6.56 8.47
C VAL A 79 -2.08 -6.00 7.06
N MET A 80 -2.76 -4.88 6.88
CA MET A 80 -2.78 -4.16 5.61
C MET A 80 -2.73 -2.67 5.88
N PHE A 81 -1.94 -1.96 5.08
CA PHE A 81 -1.81 -0.51 5.15
C PHE A 81 -2.33 0.15 3.88
N LEU A 82 -3.05 1.24 4.05
CA LEU A 82 -3.38 2.15 2.95
C LEU A 82 -2.66 3.46 3.20
N SER A 83 -1.97 3.97 2.18
CA SER A 83 -1.35 5.28 2.28
C SER A 83 -2.11 6.27 1.40
N ALA A 84 -2.36 7.46 1.94
CA ALA A 84 -3.01 8.52 1.18
C ALA A 84 -1.99 9.12 0.21
N GLY A 85 -2.19 8.88 -1.08
CA GLY A 85 -1.31 9.42 -2.11
C GLY A 85 -1.59 10.89 -2.40
N ASN A 86 -0.59 11.58 -2.91
CA ASN A 86 -0.73 12.95 -3.38
C ASN A 86 -0.85 12.94 -4.91
N PRO A 87 -2.07 13.10 -5.49
CA PRO A 87 -2.26 13.03 -6.93
C PRO A 87 -1.68 14.23 -7.67
N GLU A 88 -1.42 15.34 -6.95
CA GLU A 88 -0.92 16.59 -7.54
C GLU A 88 0.40 16.98 -6.88
N PRO A 89 1.53 16.32 -7.25
CA PRO A 89 2.81 16.59 -6.61
C PRO A 89 3.32 18.01 -6.79
N LYS A 90 2.75 18.78 -7.71
CA LYS A 90 3.09 20.18 -7.94
C LYS A 90 1.93 21.13 -7.64
N ALA A 91 0.96 20.68 -6.83
CA ALA A 91 -0.17 21.52 -6.45
C ALA A 91 0.29 22.78 -5.76
N GLU A 92 -0.39 23.90 -6.06
CA GLU A 92 -0.14 25.15 -5.37
C GLU A 92 -0.67 25.10 -3.94
N GLY A 93 0.00 25.79 -3.04
CA GLY A 93 -0.39 25.86 -1.64
C GLY A 93 0.41 24.93 -0.76
N ASN A 94 -0.15 24.62 0.39
CA ASN A 94 0.55 23.81 1.40
C ASN A 94 0.35 22.31 1.12
N ILE A 95 1.40 21.67 0.61
CA ILE A 95 1.39 20.25 0.29
C ILE A 95 1.10 19.39 1.54
N VAL A 96 1.64 19.78 2.70
CA VAL A 96 1.39 19.06 3.94
C VAL A 96 -0.10 19.10 4.32
N GLN A 97 -0.74 20.27 4.22
CA GLN A 97 -2.17 20.38 4.51
C GLN A 97 -3.01 19.58 3.52
N HIS A 98 -2.65 19.60 2.23
CA HIS A 98 -3.33 18.82 1.22
C HIS A 98 -3.23 17.32 1.52
N GLN A 99 -2.03 16.86 1.87
CA GLN A 99 -1.78 15.47 2.23
C GLN A 99 -2.58 15.07 3.49
N LEU A 100 -2.63 15.92 4.50
CA LEU A 100 -3.39 15.65 5.71
C LEU A 100 -4.89 15.59 5.44
N GLY A 101 -5.40 16.43 4.53
CA GLY A 101 -6.80 16.38 4.10
C GLY A 101 -7.14 15.07 3.44
N ARG A 102 -6.29 14.60 2.52
CA ARG A 102 -6.47 13.30 1.86
C ARG A 102 -6.40 12.15 2.86
N LEU A 103 -5.46 12.21 3.79
CA LEU A 103 -5.34 11.22 4.84
C LEU A 103 -6.59 11.13 5.69
N LYS A 104 -7.15 12.27 6.07
CA LYS A 104 -8.38 12.34 6.87
C LYS A 104 -9.56 11.73 6.13
N GLU A 105 -9.74 12.08 4.85
CA GLU A 105 -10.81 11.52 4.02
C GLU A 105 -10.70 10.01 3.92
N LEU A 106 -9.50 9.51 3.65
CA LEU A 106 -9.26 8.07 3.53
C LEU A 106 -9.52 7.36 4.86
N TRP A 107 -9.02 7.92 5.95
CA TRP A 107 -9.21 7.36 7.29
C TRP A 107 -10.70 7.28 7.66
N GLU A 108 -11.46 8.34 7.38
CA GLU A 108 -12.90 8.37 7.66
C GLU A 108 -13.66 7.33 6.82
N THR A 109 -13.30 7.18 5.55
CA THR A 109 -13.91 6.20 4.67
C THR A 109 -13.68 4.77 5.17
N VAL A 110 -12.46 4.45 5.55
CA VAL A 110 -12.10 3.12 6.05
C VAL A 110 -12.76 2.87 7.41
N ALA A 111 -12.72 3.86 8.30
CA ALA A 111 -13.31 3.72 9.64
C ALA A 111 -14.82 3.54 9.61
N ALA A 112 -15.50 4.08 8.61
CA ALA A 112 -16.95 3.96 8.46
C ALA A 112 -17.41 2.60 7.93
N ASP A 113 -16.48 1.76 7.45
CA ASP A 113 -16.78 0.47 6.82
C ASP A 113 -16.05 -0.65 7.57
N ASP A 114 -16.78 -1.38 8.41
CA ASP A 114 -16.23 -2.46 9.23
C ASP A 114 -15.64 -3.61 8.39
N SER A 115 -16.04 -3.72 7.13
CA SER A 115 -15.53 -4.79 6.26
C SER A 115 -14.04 -4.66 5.93
N TRP A 116 -13.42 -3.51 6.21
CA TRP A 116 -11.97 -3.35 6.07
C TRP A 116 -11.16 -4.12 7.13
N GLY A 117 -11.77 -4.45 8.27
CA GLY A 117 -11.10 -5.21 9.33
C GLY A 117 -9.89 -4.47 9.91
N ASN A 118 -8.72 -5.11 9.89
CA ASN A 118 -7.49 -4.56 10.47
C ASN A 118 -6.68 -3.68 9.53
N VAL A 119 -7.33 -3.04 8.58
CA VAL A 119 -6.66 -2.11 7.67
C VAL A 119 -6.29 -0.83 8.41
N ARG A 120 -5.06 -0.37 8.22
CA ARG A 120 -4.54 0.86 8.81
C ARG A 120 -4.27 1.88 7.72
N VAL A 121 -4.56 3.14 8.02
CA VAL A 121 -4.35 4.25 7.08
C VAL A 121 -3.15 5.06 7.54
N LEU A 122 -2.19 5.26 6.63
CA LEU A 122 -0.95 5.98 6.92
C LEU A 122 -0.73 7.11 5.91
N PRO A 123 -0.08 8.20 6.30
CA PRO A 123 0.36 9.21 5.35
C PRO A 123 1.54 8.70 4.53
N GLN A 124 1.78 9.34 3.39
CA GLN A 124 3.06 9.16 2.69
C GLN A 124 4.10 10.00 3.41
N LEU A 125 4.92 9.34 4.21
CA LEU A 125 5.89 10.01 5.07
C LEU A 125 6.85 10.90 4.28
N HIS A 126 7.26 10.45 3.10
CA HIS A 126 8.11 11.22 2.20
C HIS A 126 7.50 12.61 1.93
N THR A 127 6.23 12.68 1.54
CA THR A 127 5.55 13.93 1.24
C THR A 127 5.47 14.85 2.46
N LEU A 128 5.16 14.28 3.63
CA LEU A 128 5.05 15.07 4.86
C LEU A 128 6.40 15.66 5.32
N LEU A 129 7.49 14.90 5.18
CA LEU A 129 8.80 15.32 5.65
C LEU A 129 9.52 16.24 4.67
N TYR A 130 9.32 16.05 3.37
CA TYR A 130 10.11 16.70 2.33
C TYR A 130 9.29 17.56 1.38
N ASP A 131 8.04 17.81 1.72
CA ASP A 131 7.11 18.66 0.96
C ASP A 131 7.08 18.29 -0.53
N ASN A 132 7.01 16.99 -0.81
CA ASN A 132 6.97 16.42 -2.16
C ASN A 132 8.27 16.58 -2.95
N GLU A 133 9.38 16.81 -2.29
CA GLU A 133 10.70 16.88 -2.91
C GLU A 133 11.13 15.52 -3.43
N ARG A 134 11.60 15.47 -4.68
CA ARG A 134 11.99 14.22 -5.32
C ARG A 134 13.38 13.77 -4.87
N GLY A 135 13.55 12.46 -4.74
CA GLY A 135 14.83 11.86 -4.42
C GLY A 135 15.22 11.89 -2.96
N VAL A 136 14.28 12.25 -2.12
CA VAL A 136 14.50 12.36 -0.67
C VAL A 136 13.72 11.31 0.10
#